data_698a7840a24b7b1a6692e5f0f20d6683
#
_entry.id   698a7840a24b7b1a6692e5f0f20d6683
#
_cell.length_a   1.000
_cell.length_b   1.000
_cell.length_c   1.000
_cell.angle_alpha   90.00
_cell.angle_beta   90.00
_cell.angle_gamma   90.00
#
_symmetry.space_group_name_H-M   'P 1'
#
loop_
_entity.id
_entity.type
_entity.pdbx_description
1 polymer ?
#
loop_
_entity_poly.entity_id
_entity_poly.type
_entity_poly.pdbx_seq_one_letter_code
_entity_poly.pdbx_strand_id
1 'polypeptide(L)'
;MSPESSTSLDEVLRASTDVLTQAGVSSPRHDAEALASYALGAERSAVRTWLALGVSINADQVSQIQVLVERRANREPLQHITGSTGFARIDLLVGPGVFVPRPESELLVERALVEVQSIVTAGQAPVVVDLCSGSGAIGLAIAHECSTAQLHSVELDDDAFLWLQRNVEALNLGARVQAYHDDATSALPELTGCVDVVVCNPPYVPLDATIRDPEAARFDPPMALWGGIDGLDVIRGIEANAARLLKPGGLLVIEHADVQGETLPLLLMSSYHDNLRVWTEVMDQRDLTDRPRFTVARRAGAA
;
A
#
# COMPACT_ATOMS: atom_id res chain seq x y z
N MET A 1 -29.97 1.71 -41.95
CA MET A 1 -29.14 1.90 -40.74
C MET A 1 -30.03 2.59 -39.73
N SER A 2 -30.45 1.89 -38.70
CA SER A 2 -31.18 2.51 -37.58
C SER A 2 -30.25 3.54 -36.91
N PRO A 3 -30.76 4.71 -36.47
CA PRO A 3 -29.93 5.63 -35.71
C PRO A 3 -29.43 4.92 -34.46
N GLU A 4 -28.12 4.83 -34.30
CA GLU A 4 -27.53 4.32 -33.06
C GLU A 4 -28.06 5.19 -31.92
N SER A 5 -28.72 4.57 -30.95
CA SER A 5 -29.22 5.27 -29.77
C SER A 5 -28.01 5.82 -29.00
N SER A 6 -27.87 7.14 -29.03
CA SER A 6 -26.86 7.83 -28.23
C SER A 6 -27.50 8.37 -26.96
N THR A 7 -26.82 8.23 -25.80
CA THR A 7 -27.27 8.68 -24.50
C THR A 7 -26.31 9.77 -23.99
N SER A 8 -26.84 10.78 -23.34
CA SER A 8 -25.98 11.82 -22.73
C SER A 8 -25.06 11.21 -21.67
N LEU A 9 -23.76 11.52 -21.73
CA LEU A 9 -22.80 11.08 -20.75
C LEU A 9 -23.18 11.56 -19.33
N ASP A 10 -23.80 12.73 -19.23
CA ASP A 10 -24.27 13.26 -17.94
C ASP A 10 -25.42 12.42 -17.35
N GLU A 11 -26.36 11.96 -18.18
CA GLU A 11 -27.43 11.04 -17.74
C GLU A 11 -26.86 9.72 -17.25
N VAL A 12 -25.88 9.14 -17.96
CA VAL A 12 -25.23 7.89 -17.57
C VAL A 12 -24.49 8.06 -16.23
N LEU A 13 -23.76 9.16 -16.05
CA LEU A 13 -23.03 9.40 -14.81
C LEU A 13 -23.95 9.72 -13.62
N ARG A 14 -25.09 10.38 -13.83
CA ARG A 14 -26.09 10.55 -12.75
C ARG A 14 -26.67 9.20 -12.33
N ALA A 15 -27.13 8.40 -13.28
CA ALA A 15 -27.66 7.06 -13.00
C ALA A 15 -26.61 6.17 -12.29
N SER A 16 -25.36 6.20 -12.75
CA SER A 16 -24.25 5.48 -12.09
C SER A 16 -24.01 5.96 -10.67
N THR A 17 -24.04 7.28 -10.46
CA THR A 17 -23.88 7.88 -9.11
C THR A 17 -25.02 7.44 -8.18
N ASP A 18 -26.26 7.39 -8.67
CA ASP A 18 -27.42 6.98 -7.88
C ASP A 18 -27.29 5.49 -7.47
N VAL A 19 -26.88 4.60 -8.39
CA VAL A 19 -26.63 3.18 -8.10
C VAL A 19 -25.56 3.01 -7.03
N LEU A 20 -24.41 3.69 -7.15
CA LEU A 20 -23.32 3.62 -6.18
C LEU A 20 -23.70 4.25 -4.83
N THR A 21 -24.53 5.28 -4.82
CA THR A 21 -25.07 5.89 -3.59
C THR A 21 -25.96 4.89 -2.85
N GLN A 22 -26.87 4.22 -3.57
CA GLN A 22 -27.74 3.20 -2.99
C GLN A 22 -26.96 1.99 -2.45
N ALA A 23 -25.84 1.66 -3.09
CA ALA A 23 -24.92 0.62 -2.63
C ALA A 23 -24.04 1.05 -1.44
N GLY A 24 -24.14 2.30 -0.95
CA GLY A 24 -23.39 2.81 0.18
C GLY A 24 -21.90 3.07 -0.12
N VAL A 25 -21.54 3.29 -1.38
CA VAL A 25 -20.16 3.69 -1.75
C VAL A 25 -19.90 5.09 -1.20
N SER A 26 -18.75 5.30 -0.55
CA SER A 26 -18.43 6.56 0.14
C SER A 26 -18.25 7.76 -0.79
N SER A 27 -17.78 7.55 -2.01
CA SER A 27 -17.51 8.59 -3.00
C SER A 27 -18.16 8.30 -4.35
N PRO A 28 -19.52 8.17 -4.42
CA PRO A 28 -20.21 7.58 -5.57
C PRO A 28 -20.00 8.36 -6.87
N ARG A 29 -19.97 9.69 -6.81
CA ARG A 29 -19.73 10.53 -8.00
C ARG A 29 -18.30 10.40 -8.51
N HIS A 30 -17.32 10.37 -7.58
CA HIS A 30 -15.93 10.17 -7.92
C HIS A 30 -15.73 8.82 -8.62
N ASP A 31 -16.30 7.76 -8.04
CA ASP A 31 -16.17 6.41 -8.56
C ASP A 31 -16.86 6.26 -9.92
N ALA A 32 -18.05 6.83 -10.10
CA ALA A 32 -18.75 6.86 -11.40
C ALA A 32 -17.91 7.55 -12.50
N GLU A 33 -17.27 8.69 -12.21
CA GLU A 33 -16.38 9.38 -13.15
C GLU A 33 -15.13 8.55 -13.47
N ALA A 34 -14.53 7.88 -12.48
CA ALA A 34 -13.37 7.02 -12.68
C ALA A 34 -13.70 5.80 -13.53
N LEU A 35 -14.83 5.15 -13.28
CA LEU A 35 -15.30 4.00 -14.07
C LEU A 35 -15.63 4.37 -15.50
N ALA A 36 -16.27 5.53 -15.72
CA ALA A 36 -16.52 6.04 -17.06
C ALA A 36 -15.21 6.39 -17.79
N SER A 37 -14.25 7.00 -17.11
CA SER A 37 -12.91 7.28 -17.61
C SER A 37 -12.22 5.99 -18.10
N TYR A 38 -12.25 4.97 -17.26
CA TYR A 38 -11.68 3.66 -17.59
C TYR A 38 -12.39 2.99 -18.78
N ALA A 39 -13.73 2.94 -18.77
CA ALA A 39 -14.51 2.33 -19.85
C ALA A 39 -14.32 3.03 -21.21
N LEU A 40 -14.14 4.35 -21.19
CA LEU A 40 -13.98 5.16 -22.39
C LEU A 40 -12.52 5.30 -22.85
N GLY A 41 -11.56 4.73 -22.09
CA GLY A 41 -10.13 4.83 -22.39
C GLY A 41 -9.63 6.28 -22.38
N ALA A 42 -10.18 7.14 -21.51
CA ALA A 42 -9.90 8.56 -21.48
C ALA A 42 -9.51 9.05 -20.09
N GLU A 43 -8.70 10.09 -20.03
CA GLU A 43 -8.37 10.76 -18.77
C GLU A 43 -9.62 11.38 -18.10
N ARG A 44 -9.68 11.41 -16.77
CA ARG A 44 -10.80 12.01 -16.03
C ARG A 44 -11.03 13.49 -16.39
N SER A 45 -9.98 14.23 -16.70
CA SER A 45 -10.06 15.62 -17.20
C SER A 45 -10.81 15.71 -18.51
N ALA A 46 -10.62 14.76 -19.43
CA ALA A 46 -11.34 14.68 -20.69
C ALA A 46 -12.82 14.35 -20.46
N VAL A 47 -13.12 13.37 -19.58
CA VAL A 47 -14.51 13.04 -19.22
C VAL A 47 -15.23 14.25 -18.65
N ARG A 48 -14.61 15.03 -17.77
CA ARG A 48 -15.19 16.28 -17.23
C ARG A 48 -15.42 17.33 -18.31
N THR A 49 -14.51 17.44 -19.27
CA THR A 49 -14.68 18.33 -20.43
C THR A 49 -15.84 17.88 -21.29
N TRP A 50 -15.98 16.59 -21.56
CA TRP A 50 -17.11 16.03 -22.34
C TRP A 50 -18.45 16.26 -21.66
N LEU A 51 -18.51 16.17 -20.34
CA LEU A 51 -19.71 16.53 -19.56
C LEU A 51 -20.09 18.00 -19.76
N ALA A 52 -19.14 18.91 -19.69
CA ALA A 52 -19.38 20.34 -19.88
C ALA A 52 -19.84 20.67 -21.31
N LEU A 53 -19.41 19.89 -22.29
CA LEU A 53 -19.78 20.03 -23.71
C LEU A 53 -21.08 19.29 -24.08
N GLY A 54 -21.72 18.54 -23.15
CA GLY A 54 -22.92 17.78 -23.41
C GLY A 54 -22.73 16.60 -24.39
N VAL A 55 -21.56 15.97 -24.35
CA VAL A 55 -21.25 14.84 -25.25
C VAL A 55 -22.17 13.66 -24.96
N SER A 56 -22.59 12.98 -26.04
CA SER A 56 -23.33 11.71 -25.97
C SER A 56 -22.40 10.54 -26.32
N ILE A 57 -22.68 9.38 -25.72
CA ILE A 57 -21.98 8.13 -25.95
C ILE A 57 -22.92 7.07 -26.55
N ASN A 58 -22.35 6.07 -27.21
CA ASN A 58 -23.15 5.02 -27.86
C ASN A 58 -23.58 3.93 -26.86
N ALA A 59 -24.47 3.05 -27.29
CA ALA A 59 -25.04 2.00 -26.42
C ALA A 59 -24.00 1.01 -25.87
N ASP A 60 -22.96 0.69 -26.63
CA ASP A 60 -21.89 -0.22 -26.16
C ASP A 60 -21.07 0.42 -25.04
N GLN A 61 -20.75 1.71 -25.18
CA GLN A 61 -20.06 2.47 -24.12
C GLN A 61 -20.91 2.59 -22.85
N VAL A 62 -22.23 2.82 -23.00
CA VAL A 62 -23.16 2.82 -21.85
C VAL A 62 -23.13 1.46 -21.15
N SER A 63 -23.21 0.36 -21.90
CA SER A 63 -23.19 -0.99 -21.35
C SER A 63 -21.88 -1.30 -20.62
N GLN A 64 -20.74 -0.89 -21.19
CA GLN A 64 -19.43 -1.06 -20.53
C GLN A 64 -19.37 -0.34 -19.19
N ILE A 65 -19.82 0.92 -19.12
CA ILE A 65 -19.87 1.67 -17.87
C ILE A 65 -20.78 0.97 -16.86
N GLN A 66 -21.97 0.51 -17.28
CA GLN A 66 -22.93 -0.15 -16.39
C GLN A 66 -22.36 -1.43 -15.75
N VAL A 67 -21.66 -2.27 -16.54
CA VAL A 67 -21.00 -3.48 -16.01
C VAL A 67 -19.99 -3.12 -14.93
N LEU A 68 -19.18 -2.08 -15.10
CA LEU A 68 -18.19 -1.66 -14.10
C LEU A 68 -18.88 -1.05 -12.87
N VAL A 69 -19.96 -0.30 -13.06
CA VAL A 69 -20.76 0.26 -11.96
C VAL A 69 -21.41 -0.85 -11.13
N GLU A 70 -21.91 -1.92 -11.74
CA GLU A 70 -22.45 -3.08 -11.04
C GLU A 70 -21.38 -3.79 -10.20
N ARG A 71 -20.16 -3.99 -10.73
CA ARG A 71 -19.03 -4.52 -9.97
C ARG A 71 -18.75 -3.65 -8.74
N ARG A 72 -18.67 -2.34 -8.92
CA ARG A 72 -18.41 -1.38 -7.83
C ARG A 72 -19.56 -1.33 -6.81
N ALA A 73 -20.81 -1.41 -7.26
CA ALA A 73 -21.99 -1.50 -6.39
C ALA A 73 -21.97 -2.78 -5.53
N ASN A 74 -21.39 -3.87 -6.04
CA ASN A 74 -21.09 -5.09 -5.28
C ASN A 74 -19.87 -4.95 -4.36
N ARG A 75 -19.38 -3.73 -4.13
CA ARG A 75 -18.28 -3.38 -3.24
C ARG A 75 -16.90 -3.85 -3.71
N GLU A 76 -16.73 -4.26 -4.97
CA GLU A 76 -15.39 -4.51 -5.51
C GLU A 76 -14.58 -3.20 -5.46
N PRO A 77 -13.32 -3.21 -4.96
CA PRO A 77 -12.50 -2.00 -4.89
C PRO A 77 -12.38 -1.32 -6.26
N LEU A 78 -12.53 0.00 -6.29
CA LEU A 78 -12.37 0.77 -7.53
C LEU A 78 -11.05 0.45 -8.21
N GLN A 79 -9.99 0.35 -7.44
CA GLN A 79 -8.63 0.07 -7.91
C GLN A 79 -8.50 -1.31 -8.55
N HIS A 80 -9.20 -2.33 -8.03
CA HIS A 80 -9.24 -3.65 -8.65
C HIS A 80 -10.01 -3.64 -9.98
N ILE A 81 -11.05 -2.79 -10.07
CA ILE A 81 -11.84 -2.65 -11.31
C ILE A 81 -11.03 -1.93 -12.39
N THR A 82 -10.30 -0.88 -12.01
CA THR A 82 -9.50 -0.05 -12.95
C THR A 82 -8.09 -0.58 -13.17
N GLY A 83 -7.64 -1.52 -12.32
CA GLY A 83 -6.33 -2.18 -12.46
C GLY A 83 -5.15 -1.37 -11.95
N SER A 84 -5.36 -0.18 -11.35
CA SER A 84 -4.30 0.68 -10.87
C SER A 84 -4.72 1.58 -9.71
N THR A 85 -3.70 2.07 -8.97
CA THR A 85 -3.86 3.07 -7.91
C THR A 85 -2.65 4.00 -7.86
N GLY A 86 -2.89 5.30 -7.61
CA GLY A 86 -1.82 6.23 -7.28
C GLY A 86 -1.40 6.06 -5.82
N PHE A 87 -0.11 6.12 -5.52
CA PHE A 87 0.46 6.07 -4.17
C PHE A 87 1.81 6.80 -4.15
N ALA A 88 2.00 7.76 -3.24
CA ALA A 88 3.27 8.47 -3.02
C ALA A 88 4.01 8.83 -4.33
N ARG A 89 3.31 9.47 -5.27
CA ARG A 89 3.78 9.93 -6.60
C ARG A 89 4.12 8.82 -7.62
N ILE A 90 3.75 7.58 -7.37
CA ILE A 90 3.84 6.51 -8.36
C ILE A 90 2.45 5.95 -8.67
N ASP A 91 2.28 5.41 -9.87
CA ASP A 91 1.12 4.63 -10.23
C ASP A 91 1.45 3.15 -10.15
N LEU A 92 0.68 2.41 -9.37
CA LEU A 92 0.86 0.98 -9.13
C LEU A 92 -0.24 0.18 -9.83
N LEU A 93 0.14 -0.94 -10.40
CA LEU A 93 -0.79 -1.95 -10.86
C LEU A 93 -1.28 -2.76 -9.65
N VAL A 94 -2.60 -2.92 -9.55
CA VAL A 94 -3.25 -3.69 -8.48
C VAL A 94 -4.46 -4.43 -9.02
N GLY A 95 -4.86 -5.49 -8.34
CA GLY A 95 -6.03 -6.28 -8.72
C GLY A 95 -6.33 -7.35 -7.68
N PRO A 96 -7.18 -8.34 -7.99
CA PRO A 96 -7.46 -9.45 -7.08
C PRO A 96 -6.18 -10.13 -6.59
N GLY A 97 -6.16 -10.51 -5.31
CA GLY A 97 -5.03 -11.19 -4.69
C GLY A 97 -3.96 -10.27 -4.08
N VAL A 98 -4.12 -8.93 -4.15
CA VAL A 98 -3.20 -8.01 -3.48
C VAL A 98 -3.95 -6.96 -2.68
N PHE A 99 -3.40 -6.56 -1.55
CA PHE A 99 -3.87 -5.45 -0.74
C PHE A 99 -3.77 -4.13 -1.51
N VAL A 100 -4.86 -3.34 -1.52
CA VAL A 100 -4.85 -2.01 -2.12
C VAL A 100 -4.14 -1.03 -1.19
N PRO A 101 -3.02 -0.39 -1.60
CA PRO A 101 -2.31 0.56 -0.77
C PRO A 101 -3.22 1.66 -0.23
N ARG A 102 -3.06 1.99 1.06
CA ARG A 102 -3.87 3.02 1.74
C ARG A 102 -3.10 4.34 1.81
N PRO A 103 -3.77 5.49 1.69
CA PRO A 103 -3.12 6.81 1.77
C PRO A 103 -2.34 7.05 3.07
N GLU A 104 -2.80 6.45 4.18
CA GLU A 104 -2.13 6.58 5.49
C GLU A 104 -0.71 6.01 5.47
N SER A 105 -0.45 4.98 4.67
CA SER A 105 0.88 4.35 4.52
C SER A 105 1.88 5.25 3.77
N GLU A 106 1.44 6.33 3.11
CA GLU A 106 2.35 7.31 2.50
C GLU A 106 3.25 8.01 3.54
N LEU A 107 2.78 8.13 4.78
CA LEU A 107 3.57 8.70 5.88
C LEU A 107 4.78 7.84 6.25
N LEU A 108 4.70 6.52 6.06
CA LEU A 108 5.84 5.63 6.23
C LEU A 108 6.92 5.93 5.20
N VAL A 109 6.49 6.16 3.95
CA VAL A 109 7.40 6.55 2.85
C VAL A 109 8.09 7.87 3.18
N GLU A 110 7.33 8.90 3.59
CA GLU A 110 7.88 10.20 3.96
C GLU A 110 8.90 10.08 5.10
N ARG A 111 8.57 9.30 6.13
CA ARG A 111 9.49 9.09 7.27
C ARG A 111 10.76 8.36 6.86
N ALA A 112 10.67 7.33 6.04
CA ALA A 112 11.81 6.58 5.52
C ALA A 112 12.68 7.45 4.62
N LEU A 113 12.07 8.28 3.76
CA LEU A 113 12.80 9.18 2.86
C LEU A 113 13.65 10.23 3.59
N VAL A 114 13.22 10.71 4.76
CA VAL A 114 14.05 11.60 5.60
C VAL A 114 15.37 10.92 5.97
N GLU A 115 15.34 9.65 6.35
CA GLU A 115 16.55 8.87 6.69
C GLU A 115 17.39 8.59 5.45
N VAL A 116 16.76 8.08 4.39
CA VAL A 116 17.39 7.79 3.10
C VAL A 116 18.13 9.03 2.55
N GLN A 117 17.50 10.21 2.60
CA GLN A 117 18.11 11.45 2.15
C GLN A 117 19.30 11.88 3.00
N SER A 118 19.27 11.63 4.32
CA SER A 118 20.40 11.87 5.21
C SER A 118 21.63 11.05 4.81
N ILE A 119 21.41 9.74 4.50
CA ILE A 119 22.45 8.81 4.08
C ILE A 119 23.06 9.25 2.73
N VAL A 120 22.20 9.64 1.77
CA VAL A 120 22.65 10.16 0.47
C VAL A 120 23.46 11.43 0.62
N THR A 121 23.05 12.34 1.51
CA THR A 121 23.76 13.59 1.79
C THR A 121 25.15 13.32 2.39
N ALA A 122 25.30 12.23 3.15
CA ALA A 122 26.58 11.75 3.63
C ALA A 122 27.44 11.04 2.56
N GLY A 123 26.99 10.98 1.30
CA GLY A 123 27.71 10.40 0.15
C GLY A 123 27.61 8.87 0.08
N GLN A 124 26.63 8.28 0.74
CA GLN A 124 26.42 6.82 0.75
C GLN A 124 25.19 6.42 -0.05
N ALA A 125 25.17 5.18 -0.56
CA ALA A 125 24.00 4.58 -1.19
C ALA A 125 23.21 3.81 -0.09
N PRO A 126 21.96 4.20 0.20
CA PRO A 126 21.18 3.53 1.23
C PRO A 126 20.71 2.15 0.77
N VAL A 127 20.76 1.18 1.70
CA VAL A 127 20.18 -0.16 1.56
C VAL A 127 18.86 -0.17 2.33
N VAL A 128 17.76 -0.38 1.61
CA VAL A 128 16.40 -0.38 2.15
C VAL A 128 15.79 -1.77 2.00
N VAL A 129 15.12 -2.24 3.04
CA VAL A 129 14.33 -3.48 2.99
C VAL A 129 12.87 -3.13 3.24
N ASP A 130 11.98 -3.63 2.38
CA ASP A 130 10.53 -3.56 2.52
C ASP A 130 10.01 -4.97 2.85
N LEU A 131 9.56 -5.19 4.07
CA LEU A 131 9.03 -6.46 4.55
C LEU A 131 7.50 -6.47 4.47
N CYS A 132 6.90 -7.55 3.99
CA CYS A 132 5.49 -7.64 3.64
C CYS A 132 5.10 -6.62 2.58
N SER A 133 5.82 -6.64 1.45
CA SER A 133 5.77 -5.58 0.43
C SER A 133 4.41 -5.46 -0.29
N GLY A 134 3.59 -6.52 -0.33
CA GLY A 134 2.33 -6.52 -1.07
C GLY A 134 2.55 -6.19 -2.56
N SER A 135 1.92 -5.15 -3.04
CA SER A 135 2.15 -4.61 -4.40
C SER A 135 3.49 -3.89 -4.58
N GLY A 136 4.27 -3.75 -3.51
CA GLY A 136 5.53 -2.99 -3.48
C GLY A 136 5.36 -1.51 -3.17
N ALA A 137 4.19 -1.07 -2.71
CA ALA A 137 3.85 0.35 -2.62
C ALA A 137 4.89 1.19 -1.87
N ILE A 138 5.26 0.79 -0.65
CA ILE A 138 6.16 1.56 0.20
C ILE A 138 7.58 1.54 -0.36
N GLY A 139 8.12 0.36 -0.60
CA GLY A 139 9.51 0.21 -1.07
C GLY A 139 9.73 0.83 -2.44
N LEU A 140 8.81 0.59 -3.41
CA LEU A 140 8.94 1.13 -4.77
C LEU A 140 8.82 2.66 -4.79
N ALA A 141 7.97 3.26 -3.93
CA ALA A 141 7.90 4.71 -3.79
C ALA A 141 9.23 5.28 -3.27
N ILE A 142 9.86 4.63 -2.28
CA ILE A 142 11.20 5.04 -1.79
C ILE A 142 12.24 4.90 -2.91
N ALA A 143 12.27 3.78 -3.64
CA ALA A 143 13.21 3.57 -4.73
C ALA A 143 12.99 4.52 -5.90
N HIS A 144 11.76 4.95 -6.16
CA HIS A 144 11.43 5.94 -7.18
C HIS A 144 11.98 7.33 -6.81
N GLU A 145 11.76 7.77 -5.58
CA GLU A 145 12.21 9.09 -5.09
C GLU A 145 13.73 9.15 -4.86
N CYS A 146 14.38 8.02 -4.55
CA CYS A 146 15.82 7.97 -4.33
C CYS A 146 16.51 7.07 -5.35
N SER A 147 17.13 7.70 -6.37
CA SER A 147 17.77 6.98 -7.48
C SER A 147 19.02 6.18 -7.10
N THR A 148 19.60 6.39 -5.92
CA THR A 148 20.79 5.68 -5.43
C THR A 148 20.44 4.57 -4.43
N ALA A 149 19.19 4.48 -3.95
CA ALA A 149 18.76 3.45 -3.02
C ALA A 149 18.77 2.06 -3.68
N GLN A 150 19.29 1.07 -2.94
CA GLN A 150 19.14 -0.34 -3.24
C GLN A 150 17.98 -0.89 -2.41
N LEU A 151 16.96 -1.42 -3.05
CA LEU A 151 15.76 -1.93 -2.40
C LEU A 151 15.70 -3.46 -2.49
N HIS A 152 15.40 -4.08 -1.36
CA HIS A 152 15.06 -5.50 -1.25
C HIS A 152 13.62 -5.61 -0.73
N SER A 153 12.71 -6.09 -1.56
CA SER A 153 11.29 -6.24 -1.23
C SER A 153 10.94 -7.70 -1.02
N VAL A 154 10.36 -8.01 0.14
CA VAL A 154 10.01 -9.39 0.55
C VAL A 154 8.50 -9.53 0.63
N GLU A 155 7.95 -10.52 -0.07
CA GLU A 155 6.52 -10.84 -0.07
C GLU A 155 6.33 -12.36 -0.01
N LEU A 156 5.42 -12.82 0.84
CA LEU A 156 5.16 -14.23 1.07
C LEU A 156 4.03 -14.78 0.20
N ASP A 157 3.01 -13.97 -0.10
CA ASP A 157 1.84 -14.40 -0.87
C ASP A 157 2.16 -14.49 -2.37
N ASP A 158 1.81 -15.61 -2.99
CA ASP A 158 2.07 -15.89 -4.42
C ASP A 158 1.49 -14.81 -5.34
N ASP A 159 0.23 -14.43 -5.11
CA ASP A 159 -0.49 -13.46 -5.95
C ASP A 159 0.05 -12.04 -5.74
N ALA A 160 0.28 -11.63 -4.50
CA ALA A 160 0.85 -10.32 -4.18
C ALA A 160 2.28 -10.20 -4.72
N PHE A 161 3.09 -11.26 -4.65
CA PHE A 161 4.44 -11.29 -5.24
C PHE A 161 4.43 -11.07 -6.76
N LEU A 162 3.46 -11.63 -7.48
CA LEU A 162 3.29 -11.38 -8.91
C LEU A 162 2.96 -9.90 -9.20
N TRP A 163 2.17 -9.25 -8.35
CA TRP A 163 1.90 -7.82 -8.47
C TRP A 163 3.14 -6.98 -8.18
N LEU A 164 3.93 -7.33 -7.16
CA LEU A 164 5.22 -6.70 -6.88
C LEU A 164 6.14 -6.74 -8.11
N GLN A 165 6.32 -7.90 -8.71
CA GLN A 165 7.17 -8.07 -9.91
C GLN A 165 6.68 -7.20 -11.08
N ARG A 166 5.37 -7.18 -11.36
CA ARG A 166 4.77 -6.34 -12.40
C ARG A 166 5.03 -4.85 -12.15
N ASN A 167 4.94 -4.41 -10.89
CA ASN A 167 5.19 -3.02 -10.54
C ASN A 167 6.67 -2.64 -10.63
N VAL A 168 7.59 -3.52 -10.25
CA VAL A 168 9.04 -3.33 -10.48
C VAL A 168 9.35 -3.12 -11.96
N GLU A 169 8.72 -3.92 -12.83
CA GLU A 169 8.87 -3.82 -14.29
C GLU A 169 8.23 -2.54 -14.84
N ALA A 170 6.97 -2.27 -14.48
CA ALA A 170 6.20 -1.10 -14.96
C ALA A 170 6.89 0.23 -14.60
N LEU A 171 7.51 0.31 -13.42
CA LEU A 171 8.24 1.48 -12.94
C LEU A 171 9.70 1.53 -13.43
N ASN A 172 10.16 0.51 -14.18
CA ASN A 172 11.55 0.38 -14.67
C ASN A 172 12.59 0.41 -13.53
N LEU A 173 12.31 -0.20 -12.40
CA LEU A 173 13.16 -0.19 -11.21
C LEU A 173 14.05 -1.43 -11.05
N GLY A 174 13.99 -2.42 -11.95
CA GLY A 174 14.67 -3.72 -11.84
C GLY A 174 16.18 -3.67 -11.68
N ALA A 175 16.85 -2.57 -12.04
CA ALA A 175 18.29 -2.41 -11.82
C ALA A 175 18.67 -2.16 -10.34
N ARG A 176 17.71 -1.75 -9.50
CA ARG A 176 17.94 -1.33 -8.11
C ARG A 176 16.98 -1.97 -7.10
N VAL A 177 16.00 -2.68 -7.59
CA VAL A 177 15.00 -3.40 -6.78
C VAL A 177 15.14 -4.89 -6.99
N GLN A 178 15.31 -5.62 -5.91
CA GLN A 178 15.27 -7.08 -5.88
C GLN A 178 14.04 -7.54 -5.11
N ALA A 179 13.17 -8.29 -5.77
CA ALA A 179 11.97 -8.87 -5.17
C ALA A 179 12.26 -10.32 -4.75
N TYR A 180 11.86 -10.68 -3.53
CA TYR A 180 12.06 -12.00 -2.93
C TYR A 180 10.71 -12.59 -2.54
N HIS A 181 10.43 -13.79 -3.02
CA HIS A 181 9.28 -14.56 -2.56
C HIS A 181 9.70 -15.39 -1.35
N ASP A 182 9.55 -14.81 -0.15
CA ASP A 182 10.09 -15.39 1.09
C ASP A 182 9.32 -14.87 2.31
N ASP A 183 9.56 -15.51 3.47
CA ASP A 183 8.98 -15.13 4.75
C ASP A 183 9.71 -13.93 5.36
N ALA A 184 8.98 -12.82 5.56
CA ALA A 184 9.47 -11.58 6.15
C ALA A 184 10.09 -11.77 7.55
N THR A 185 9.74 -12.84 8.27
CA THR A 185 10.27 -13.14 9.62
C THR A 185 11.68 -13.73 9.62
N SER A 186 12.19 -14.17 8.46
CA SER A 186 13.49 -14.85 8.35
C SER A 186 14.29 -14.52 7.10
N ALA A 187 13.70 -13.83 6.14
CA ALA A 187 14.29 -13.50 4.84
C ALA A 187 15.62 -12.74 4.94
N LEU A 188 16.39 -12.79 3.84
CA LEU A 188 17.61 -12.01 3.60
C LEU A 188 18.73 -12.25 4.63
N PRO A 189 19.12 -13.50 4.93
CA PRO A 189 20.20 -13.79 5.88
C PRO A 189 21.54 -13.16 5.49
N GLU A 190 21.79 -12.96 4.19
CA GLU A 190 22.99 -12.33 3.65
C GLU A 190 23.10 -10.83 3.94
N LEU A 191 22.00 -10.16 4.26
CA LEU A 191 21.97 -8.73 4.59
C LEU A 191 22.09 -8.45 6.09
N THR A 192 22.45 -9.45 6.91
CA THR A 192 22.62 -9.27 8.36
C THR A 192 23.58 -8.13 8.68
N GLY A 193 23.08 -7.12 9.42
CA GLY A 193 23.86 -5.93 9.82
C GLY A 193 24.25 -5.00 8.67
N CYS A 194 23.60 -5.13 7.50
CA CYS A 194 23.95 -4.37 6.30
C CYS A 194 22.87 -3.35 5.87
N VAL A 195 21.69 -3.37 6.48
CA VAL A 195 20.52 -2.58 6.09
C VAL A 195 20.49 -1.24 6.84
N ASP A 196 20.19 -0.16 6.13
CA ASP A 196 20.07 1.17 6.72
C ASP A 196 18.65 1.46 7.20
N VAL A 197 17.64 1.03 6.41
CA VAL A 197 16.23 1.27 6.70
C VAL A 197 15.41 0.01 6.43
N VAL A 198 14.62 -0.40 7.40
CA VAL A 198 13.55 -1.41 7.23
C VAL A 198 12.21 -0.70 7.32
N VAL A 199 11.38 -0.87 6.31
CA VAL A 199 9.97 -0.47 6.29
C VAL A 199 9.09 -1.71 6.27
N CYS A 200 7.91 -1.63 6.88
CA CYS A 200 6.98 -2.76 6.91
C CYS A 200 5.55 -2.28 7.13
N ASN A 201 4.63 -2.78 6.31
CA ASN A 201 3.19 -2.75 6.61
C ASN A 201 2.71 -4.21 6.73
N PRO A 202 2.85 -4.82 7.92
CA PRO A 202 2.52 -6.22 8.15
C PRO A 202 1.03 -6.42 8.35
N PRO A 203 0.51 -7.66 8.29
CA PRO A 203 -0.81 -7.97 8.79
C PRO A 203 -0.85 -7.72 10.32
N TYR A 204 -1.78 -6.87 10.75
CA TYR A 204 -1.87 -6.42 12.15
C TYR A 204 -3.28 -6.49 12.75
N VAL A 205 -4.27 -7.00 12.02
CA VAL A 205 -5.65 -7.11 12.51
C VAL A 205 -5.77 -8.30 13.47
N PRO A 206 -6.26 -8.09 14.72
CA PRO A 206 -6.55 -9.20 15.63
C PRO A 206 -7.65 -10.14 15.09
N LEU A 207 -7.54 -11.44 15.36
CA LEU A 207 -8.46 -12.45 14.83
C LEU A 207 -9.93 -12.28 15.26
N ASP A 208 -10.18 -11.63 16.40
CA ASP A 208 -11.51 -11.32 16.90
C ASP A 208 -12.05 -9.95 16.49
N ALA A 209 -11.25 -9.16 15.76
CA ALA A 209 -11.65 -7.84 15.32
C ALA A 209 -12.65 -7.91 14.15
N THR A 210 -13.52 -6.93 14.08
CA THR A 210 -14.41 -6.73 12.93
C THR A 210 -13.79 -5.72 11.97
N ILE A 211 -13.56 -6.14 10.74
CA ILE A 211 -13.10 -5.24 9.68
C ILE A 211 -14.25 -4.30 9.30
N ARG A 212 -14.04 -3.00 9.51
CA ARG A 212 -15.08 -1.96 9.31
C ARG A 212 -15.28 -1.60 7.84
N ASP A 213 -14.23 -1.71 7.05
CA ASP A 213 -14.28 -1.44 5.61
C ASP A 213 -14.84 -2.66 4.87
N PRO A 214 -16.03 -2.55 4.22
CA PRO A 214 -16.64 -3.68 3.52
C PRO A 214 -15.83 -4.18 2.32
N GLU A 215 -15.05 -3.31 1.67
CA GLU A 215 -14.16 -3.65 0.58
C GLU A 215 -13.01 -4.52 1.11
N ALA A 216 -12.34 -4.05 2.17
CA ALA A 216 -11.26 -4.80 2.82
C ALA A 216 -11.74 -6.17 3.32
N ALA A 217 -12.89 -6.22 4.00
CA ALA A 217 -13.45 -7.46 4.53
C ALA A 217 -13.74 -8.53 3.47
N ARG A 218 -14.00 -8.14 2.21
CA ARG A 218 -14.43 -9.05 1.14
C ARG A 218 -13.38 -9.33 0.09
N PHE A 219 -12.47 -8.40 -0.14
CA PHE A 219 -11.58 -8.42 -1.30
C PHE A 219 -10.09 -8.36 -0.95
N ASP A 220 -9.70 -7.81 0.22
CA ASP A 220 -8.30 -7.87 0.63
C ASP A 220 -7.93 -9.31 1.03
N PRO A 221 -6.73 -9.78 0.68
CA PRO A 221 -6.28 -11.12 1.02
C PRO A 221 -6.26 -11.34 2.55
N PRO A 222 -6.78 -12.45 3.07
CA PRO A 222 -6.73 -12.73 4.51
C PRO A 222 -5.32 -12.67 5.10
N MET A 223 -4.31 -13.08 4.33
CA MET A 223 -2.90 -13.02 4.73
C MET A 223 -2.39 -11.59 4.92
N ALA A 224 -2.94 -10.62 4.21
CA ALA A 224 -2.58 -9.20 4.37
C ALA A 224 -3.29 -8.52 5.56
N LEU A 225 -4.26 -9.17 6.20
CA LEU A 225 -5.08 -8.59 7.25
C LEU A 225 -4.75 -9.14 8.65
N TRP A 226 -4.77 -10.48 8.81
CA TRP A 226 -4.80 -11.12 10.12
C TRP A 226 -3.43 -11.31 10.72
N GLY A 227 -3.14 -10.55 11.79
CA GLY A 227 -1.86 -10.58 12.53
C GLY A 227 -1.84 -11.52 13.74
N GLY A 228 -2.80 -12.46 13.85
CA GLY A 228 -2.88 -13.38 14.99
C GLY A 228 -3.81 -12.92 16.11
N ILE A 229 -3.68 -13.52 17.30
CA ILE A 229 -4.64 -13.32 18.41
C ILE A 229 -4.74 -11.85 18.83
N ASP A 230 -3.63 -11.18 19.01
CA ASP A 230 -3.55 -9.76 19.39
C ASP A 230 -3.14 -8.83 18.22
N GLY A 231 -3.03 -9.40 17.01
CA GLY A 231 -2.57 -8.69 15.82
C GLY A 231 -1.07 -8.44 15.77
N LEU A 232 -0.26 -8.99 16.68
CA LEU A 232 1.18 -8.75 16.76
C LEU A 232 2.02 -10.03 16.51
N ASP A 233 1.40 -11.16 16.16
CA ASP A 233 2.15 -12.42 16.03
C ASP A 233 3.18 -12.35 14.90
N VAL A 234 2.78 -11.84 13.74
CA VAL A 234 3.70 -11.64 12.60
C VAL A 234 4.74 -10.56 12.91
N ILE A 235 4.31 -9.48 13.58
CA ILE A 235 5.17 -8.36 13.96
C ILE A 235 6.32 -8.81 14.87
N ARG A 236 6.09 -9.75 15.81
CA ARG A 236 7.15 -10.30 16.67
C ARG A 236 8.25 -10.99 15.88
N GLY A 237 7.90 -11.74 14.82
CA GLY A 237 8.88 -12.35 13.92
C GLY A 237 9.63 -11.32 13.08
N ILE A 238 8.89 -10.33 12.55
CA ILE A 238 9.46 -9.22 11.77
C ILE A 238 10.42 -8.38 12.62
N GLU A 239 10.08 -8.10 13.86
CA GLU A 239 10.93 -7.37 14.81
C GLU A 239 12.30 -8.02 14.96
N ALA A 240 12.32 -9.34 15.19
CA ALA A 240 13.56 -10.10 15.33
C ALA A 240 14.38 -10.08 14.02
N ASN A 241 13.74 -10.23 12.88
CA ASN A 241 14.42 -10.17 11.58
C ASN A 241 14.94 -8.75 11.26
N ALA A 242 14.15 -7.71 11.50
CA ALA A 242 14.57 -6.32 11.31
C ALA A 242 15.78 -5.98 12.21
N ALA A 243 15.77 -6.44 13.48
CA ALA A 243 16.90 -6.27 14.39
C ALA A 243 18.18 -6.95 13.88
N ARG A 244 18.07 -8.09 13.20
CA ARG A 244 19.18 -8.78 12.58
C ARG A 244 19.71 -8.07 11.34
N LEU A 245 18.80 -7.56 10.50
CA LEU A 245 19.12 -6.93 9.22
C LEU A 245 19.77 -5.55 9.41
N LEU A 246 19.25 -4.75 10.33
CA LEU A 246 19.65 -3.37 10.50
C LEU A 246 21.07 -3.23 11.05
N LYS A 247 21.81 -2.28 10.48
CA LYS A 247 23.05 -1.75 11.07
C LYS A 247 22.77 -1.13 12.44
N PRO A 248 23.77 -1.02 13.34
CA PRO A 248 23.67 -0.14 14.50
C PRO A 248 23.26 1.29 14.07
N GLY A 249 22.22 1.83 14.69
CA GLY A 249 21.64 3.12 14.36
C GLY A 249 20.65 3.10 13.18
N GLY A 250 20.52 1.98 12.46
CA GLY A 250 19.56 1.82 11.35
C GLY A 250 18.11 1.98 11.80
N LEU A 251 17.25 2.43 10.90
CA LEU A 251 15.87 2.82 11.17
C LEU A 251 14.89 1.68 10.86
N LEU A 252 14.01 1.38 11.79
CA LEU A 252 12.78 0.60 11.58
C LEU A 252 11.59 1.55 11.49
N VAL A 253 10.71 1.35 10.50
CA VAL A 253 9.39 2.00 10.37
C VAL A 253 8.36 0.92 10.14
N ILE A 254 7.43 0.73 11.07
CA ILE A 254 6.46 -0.36 11.03
C ILE A 254 5.04 0.14 11.26
N GLU A 255 4.12 -0.13 10.31
CA GLU A 255 2.70 0.21 10.43
C GLU A 255 1.99 -0.70 11.41
N HIS A 256 0.93 -0.18 12.05
CA HIS A 256 0.08 -0.92 12.97
C HIS A 256 -1.33 -0.32 13.05
N ALA A 257 -2.26 -1.05 13.67
CA ALA A 257 -3.61 -0.54 13.93
C ALA A 257 -3.58 0.64 14.93
N ASP A 258 -4.56 1.54 14.82
CA ASP A 258 -4.71 2.69 15.70
C ASP A 258 -4.76 2.31 17.21
N VAL A 259 -5.31 1.15 17.52
CA VAL A 259 -5.39 0.60 18.89
C VAL A 259 -4.05 0.04 19.39
N GLN A 260 -3.03 -0.11 18.55
CA GLN A 260 -1.73 -0.68 18.88
C GLN A 260 -0.64 0.38 19.14
N GLY A 261 -0.99 1.67 19.13
CA GLY A 261 -0.04 2.77 19.33
C GLY A 261 0.69 2.80 20.68
N GLU A 262 0.23 2.04 21.66
CA GLU A 262 0.95 1.82 22.91
C GLU A 262 1.61 0.44 22.97
N THR A 263 0.94 -0.60 22.45
CA THR A 263 1.40 -1.99 22.61
C THR A 263 2.61 -2.30 21.73
N LEU A 264 2.67 -1.79 20.50
CA LEU A 264 3.83 -2.01 19.63
C LEU A 264 5.08 -1.27 20.13
N PRO A 265 5.05 0.03 20.51
CA PRO A 265 6.19 0.65 21.16
C PRO A 265 6.66 -0.08 22.41
N LEU A 266 5.75 -0.56 23.27
CA LEU A 266 6.10 -1.33 24.46
C LEU A 266 6.76 -2.67 24.12
N LEU A 267 6.29 -3.36 23.07
CA LEU A 267 6.92 -4.58 22.56
C LEU A 267 8.38 -4.30 22.17
N LEU A 268 8.63 -3.26 21.37
CA LEU A 268 10.00 -2.91 20.96
C LEU A 268 10.88 -2.48 22.15
N MET A 269 10.36 -1.66 23.06
CA MET A 269 11.11 -1.25 24.27
C MET A 269 11.45 -2.42 25.19
N SER A 270 10.68 -3.50 25.13
CA SER A 270 10.88 -4.72 25.95
C SER A 270 11.72 -5.77 25.25
N SER A 271 12.25 -5.49 24.05
CA SER A 271 13.11 -6.40 23.31
C SER A 271 14.57 -6.28 23.78
N TYR A 272 15.13 -7.41 24.21
CA TYR A 272 16.50 -7.51 24.69
C TYR A 272 17.22 -8.69 24.01
N HIS A 273 18.49 -8.50 23.70
CA HIS A 273 19.42 -9.54 23.29
C HIS A 273 20.69 -9.46 24.15
N ASP A 274 21.07 -10.56 24.78
CA ASP A 274 22.22 -10.62 25.74
C ASP A 274 22.17 -9.52 26.81
N ASN A 275 21.00 -9.25 27.38
CA ASN A 275 20.72 -8.19 28.36
C ASN A 275 20.90 -6.74 27.81
N LEU A 276 21.16 -6.56 26.55
CA LEU A 276 21.20 -5.25 25.92
C LEU A 276 19.88 -4.96 25.20
N ARG A 277 19.42 -3.71 25.25
CA ARG A 277 18.25 -3.28 24.48
C ARG A 277 18.50 -3.45 23.01
N VAL A 278 17.51 -4.00 22.29
CA VAL A 278 17.55 -4.13 20.83
C VAL A 278 17.24 -2.80 20.14
N TRP A 279 16.33 -2.03 20.73
CA TRP A 279 15.81 -0.79 20.15
C TRP A 279 16.01 0.42 21.06
N THR A 280 16.28 1.56 20.42
CA THR A 280 16.35 2.90 21.01
C THR A 280 15.44 3.84 20.23
N GLU A 281 15.17 5.03 20.76
CA GLU A 281 14.35 6.07 20.10
C GLU A 281 13.00 5.53 19.60
N VAL A 282 12.37 4.66 20.39
CA VAL A 282 11.08 4.07 20.03
C VAL A 282 9.98 5.11 20.22
N MET A 283 9.25 5.43 19.16
CA MET A 283 8.17 6.43 19.16
C MET A 283 7.02 6.01 18.27
N ASP A 284 5.79 6.15 18.78
CA ASP A 284 4.58 6.11 17.96
C ASP A 284 4.44 7.40 17.14
N GLN A 285 3.97 7.25 15.92
CA GLN A 285 3.67 8.34 15.00
C GLN A 285 2.21 8.28 14.59
N ARG A 286 1.60 9.47 14.43
CA ARG A 286 0.19 9.60 14.11
C ARG A 286 -0.02 9.97 12.64
N ASP A 287 -1.16 9.56 12.11
CA ASP A 287 -1.60 10.00 10.79
C ASP A 287 -2.20 11.42 10.81
N LEU A 288 -2.57 11.92 9.64
CA LEU A 288 -3.15 13.27 9.49
C LEU A 288 -4.50 13.45 10.19
N THR A 289 -5.10 12.36 10.70
CA THR A 289 -6.33 12.37 11.51
C THR A 289 -6.05 12.27 13.00
N ASP A 290 -4.77 12.39 13.41
CA ASP A 290 -4.28 12.29 14.79
C ASP A 290 -4.50 10.91 15.42
N ARG A 291 -4.51 9.84 14.62
CA ARG A 291 -4.58 8.46 15.09
C ARG A 291 -3.20 7.82 15.05
N PRO A 292 -2.81 7.01 16.07
CA PRO A 292 -1.62 6.17 15.99
C PRO A 292 -1.61 5.37 14.68
N ARG A 293 -0.47 5.34 13.99
CA ARG A 293 -0.42 4.70 12.67
C ARG A 293 0.82 3.85 12.46
N PHE A 294 1.97 4.30 12.90
CA PHE A 294 3.21 3.55 12.74
C PHE A 294 4.19 3.85 13.87
N THR A 295 5.02 2.88 14.17
CA THR A 295 6.11 3.04 15.15
C THR A 295 7.44 3.15 14.43
N VAL A 296 8.29 4.08 14.90
CA VAL A 296 9.70 4.18 14.51
C VAL A 296 10.58 3.72 15.65
N ALA A 297 11.71 3.09 15.31
CA ALA A 297 12.73 2.71 16.26
C ALA A 297 14.11 2.69 15.60
N ARG A 298 15.18 2.82 16.39
CA ARG A 298 16.56 2.64 15.91
C ARG A 298 17.16 1.38 16.51
N ARG A 299 17.87 0.63 15.67
CA ARG A 299 18.66 -0.51 16.12
C ARG A 299 19.76 0.00 17.07
N ALA A 300 19.77 -0.49 18.30
CA ALA A 300 20.81 -0.12 19.27
C ALA A 300 22.20 -0.55 18.74
N GLY A 301 23.21 0.28 19.03
CA GLY A 301 24.62 -0.08 18.81
C GLY A 301 25.06 -1.19 19.77
N ALA A 302 26.10 -1.94 19.40
CA ALA A 302 26.83 -2.71 20.37
C ALA A 302 27.49 -1.75 21.37
N ALA A 303 27.32 -2.02 22.66
CA ALA A 303 27.94 -1.22 23.74
C ALA A 303 29.47 -1.31 23.71
#